data_f1e86c3de84a0ae87c2600a278110fc6
#
_entry.id   f1e86c3de84a0ae87c2600a278110fc6
#
_cell.length_a   1.000
_cell.length_b   1.000
_cell.length_c   1.000
_cell.angle_alpha   90.00
_cell.angle_beta   90.00
_cell.angle_gamma   90.00
#
_symmetry.space_group_name_H-M   'P 1'
#
loop_
_entity.id
_entity.type
_entity.pdbx_description
1 polymer ?
#
loop_
_entity_poly.entity_id
_entity_poly.type
_entity_poly.pdbx_seq_one_letter_code
_entity_poly.pdbx_strand_id
1 'polypeptide(L)'
;MTNYKVDIANLDRIVKKTIEAINNSKTELFEIAENARKECERLRQELEELKERTVKLIDDVESLENELKQVKRQLMIINKNYDKYSEEEAKQIYEKADSLRIELAIRREQEQYLIKRRNELEIRLKDSIRTAEKADRLISNIGISLSCLTGDLQQVSLQLEDLQQRQLMGLKIIKAQEEERQRVARDIHDGPAQLMSNIVLKAEICDRLV
;
A
#
# COMPACT_ATOMS: atom_id res chain seq x y z
N MET A 1 -20.88 36.99 12.62
CA MET A 1 -20.33 36.78 11.26
C MET A 1 -18.93 36.13 11.22
N THR A 2 -18.44 35.58 12.33
CA THR A 2 -17.07 35.00 12.45
C THR A 2 -16.99 33.48 12.29
N ASN A 3 -18.10 32.76 12.21
CA ASN A 3 -18.09 31.28 12.26
C ASN A 3 -17.75 30.59 10.92
N TYR A 4 -18.04 31.19 9.76
CA TYR A 4 -17.83 30.55 8.46
C TYR A 4 -16.35 30.49 8.01
N LYS A 5 -15.53 31.47 8.35
CA LYS A 5 -14.09 31.42 8.01
C LYS A 5 -13.30 30.41 8.82
N VAL A 6 -13.75 30.17 10.05
CA VAL A 6 -13.11 29.15 10.94
C VAL A 6 -13.41 27.74 10.47
N ASP A 7 -14.62 27.50 9.94
CA ASP A 7 -15.02 26.17 9.44
C ASP A 7 -14.24 25.73 8.18
N ILE A 8 -13.98 26.67 7.25
CA ILE A 8 -13.25 26.37 6.01
C ILE A 8 -11.77 26.05 6.29
N ALA A 9 -11.11 26.84 7.14
CA ALA A 9 -9.72 26.60 7.52
C ALA A 9 -9.55 25.31 8.32
N ASN A 10 -10.54 24.93 9.14
CA ASN A 10 -10.58 23.66 9.83
C ASN A 10 -10.77 22.48 8.86
N LEU A 11 -11.66 22.62 7.89
CA LEU A 11 -11.89 21.61 6.86
C LEU A 11 -10.60 21.37 6.05
N ASP A 12 -9.97 22.41 5.54
CA ASP A 12 -8.70 22.32 4.80
C ASP A 12 -7.59 21.63 5.62
N ARG A 13 -7.50 21.98 6.91
CA ARG A 13 -6.54 21.35 7.84
C ARG A 13 -6.83 19.85 8.06
N ILE A 14 -8.10 19.48 8.24
CA ILE A 14 -8.50 18.08 8.43
C ILE A 14 -8.18 17.28 7.18
N VAL A 15 -8.51 17.81 6.02
CA VAL A 15 -8.25 17.19 4.73
C VAL A 15 -6.76 17.00 4.48
N LYS A 16 -5.94 18.02 4.68
CA LYS A 16 -4.47 17.92 4.53
C LYS A 16 -3.91 16.82 5.45
N LYS A 17 -4.34 16.76 6.71
CA LYS A 17 -3.94 15.70 7.64
C LYS A 17 -4.39 14.31 7.19
N THR A 18 -5.60 14.21 6.64
CA THR A 18 -6.12 12.94 6.13
C THR A 18 -5.32 12.47 4.91
N ILE A 19 -5.03 13.37 3.97
CA ILE A 19 -4.19 13.07 2.80
C ILE A 19 -2.78 12.65 3.23
N GLU A 20 -2.18 13.33 4.20
CA GLU A 20 -0.86 13.00 4.75
C GLU A 20 -0.87 11.62 5.40
N ALA A 21 -1.86 11.30 6.24
CA ALA A 21 -2.02 10.00 6.86
C ALA A 21 -2.19 8.88 5.81
N ILE A 22 -2.98 9.11 4.76
CA ILE A 22 -3.18 8.15 3.68
C ILE A 22 -1.88 7.95 2.87
N ASN A 23 -1.14 9.03 2.58
CA ASN A 23 0.15 8.93 1.90
C ASN A 23 1.18 8.15 2.72
N ASN A 24 1.23 8.35 4.04
CA ASN A 24 2.10 7.57 4.93
C ASN A 24 1.72 6.09 4.89
N SER A 25 0.42 5.76 5.00
CA SER A 25 -0.07 4.38 4.89
C SER A 25 0.25 3.75 3.52
N LYS A 26 0.20 4.53 2.45
CA LYS A 26 0.60 4.09 1.11
C LYS A 26 2.09 3.73 1.07
N THR A 27 2.94 4.55 1.68
CA THR A 27 4.39 4.29 1.77
C THR A 27 4.67 3.01 2.55
N GLU A 28 4.03 2.81 3.71
CA GLU A 28 4.15 1.58 4.49
C GLU A 28 3.72 0.34 3.69
N LEU A 29 2.64 0.43 2.93
CA LEU A 29 2.20 -0.67 2.05
C LEU A 29 3.20 -0.96 0.93
N PHE A 30 3.85 0.07 0.37
CA PHE A 30 4.93 -0.13 -0.61
C PHE A 30 6.11 -0.88 0.00
N GLU A 31 6.52 -0.55 1.22
CA GLU A 31 7.57 -1.25 1.94
C GLU A 31 7.19 -2.72 2.20
N ILE A 32 5.95 -2.98 2.60
CA ILE A 32 5.44 -4.35 2.79
C ILE A 32 5.48 -5.14 1.48
N ALA A 33 5.01 -4.55 0.38
CA ALA A 33 5.02 -5.19 -0.94
C ALA A 33 6.46 -5.49 -1.40
N GLU A 34 7.37 -4.53 -1.24
CA GLU A 34 8.77 -4.68 -1.63
C GLU A 34 9.48 -5.75 -0.81
N ASN A 35 9.26 -5.77 0.51
CA ASN A 35 9.81 -6.79 1.38
C ASN A 35 9.27 -8.19 1.04
N ALA A 36 7.97 -8.30 0.74
CA ALA A 36 7.38 -9.55 0.30
C ALA A 36 7.95 -10.03 -1.04
N ARG A 37 8.20 -9.13 -2.00
CA ARG A 37 8.84 -9.46 -3.28
C ARG A 37 10.28 -9.94 -3.10
N LYS A 38 11.07 -9.26 -2.26
CA LYS A 38 12.44 -9.70 -1.93
C LYS A 38 12.46 -11.07 -1.27
N GLU A 39 11.53 -11.32 -0.36
CA GLU A 39 11.38 -12.63 0.26
C GLU A 39 10.97 -13.71 -0.75
N CYS A 40 10.06 -13.39 -1.70
CA CYS A 40 9.70 -14.29 -2.79
C CYS A 40 10.92 -14.69 -3.63
N GLU A 41 11.77 -13.73 -3.98
CA GLU A 41 12.96 -13.99 -4.78
C GLU A 41 13.96 -14.87 -4.02
N ARG A 42 14.20 -14.55 -2.74
CA ARG A 42 15.05 -15.36 -1.87
C ARG A 42 14.54 -16.81 -1.74
N LEU A 43 13.23 -16.97 -1.51
CA LEU A 43 12.62 -18.28 -1.36
C LEU A 43 12.65 -19.09 -2.66
N ARG A 44 12.53 -18.43 -3.83
CA ARG A 44 12.69 -19.09 -5.13
C ARG A 44 14.10 -19.64 -5.33
N GLN A 45 15.11 -18.84 -5.00
CA GLN A 45 16.50 -19.28 -5.09
C GLN A 45 16.78 -20.44 -4.14
N GLU A 46 16.36 -20.34 -2.88
CA GLU A 46 16.51 -21.42 -1.89
C GLU A 46 15.79 -22.70 -2.35
N LEU A 47 14.61 -22.58 -2.95
CA LEU A 47 13.84 -23.70 -3.47
C LEU A 47 14.55 -24.38 -4.66
N GLU A 48 15.15 -23.61 -5.56
CA GLU A 48 15.87 -24.16 -6.70
C GLU A 48 17.14 -24.90 -6.28
N GLU A 49 17.93 -24.33 -5.37
CA GLU A 49 19.07 -25.02 -4.78
C GLU A 49 18.67 -26.32 -4.07
N LEU A 50 17.54 -26.27 -3.36
CA LEU A 50 17.03 -27.45 -2.66
C LEU A 50 16.59 -28.55 -3.63
N LYS A 51 15.96 -28.19 -4.75
CA LYS A 51 15.57 -29.14 -5.80
C LYS A 51 16.79 -29.84 -6.39
N GLU A 52 17.84 -29.08 -6.72
CA GLU A 52 19.06 -29.68 -7.24
C GLU A 52 19.70 -30.66 -6.25
N ARG A 53 19.76 -30.29 -4.97
CA ARG A 53 20.26 -31.19 -3.91
C ARG A 53 19.41 -32.43 -3.74
N THR A 54 18.09 -32.29 -3.82
CA THR A 54 17.15 -33.40 -3.69
C THR A 54 17.31 -34.38 -4.85
N VAL A 55 17.45 -33.90 -6.08
CA VAL A 55 17.66 -34.78 -7.24
C VAL A 55 18.95 -35.59 -7.07
N LYS A 56 20.07 -34.94 -6.72
CA LYS A 56 21.34 -35.63 -6.47
C LYS A 56 21.23 -36.70 -5.38
N LEU A 57 20.52 -36.40 -4.30
CA LEU A 57 20.32 -37.30 -3.19
C LEU A 57 19.45 -38.50 -3.58
N ILE A 58 18.43 -38.31 -4.43
CA ILE A 58 17.60 -39.40 -4.98
C ILE A 58 18.46 -40.34 -5.83
N ASP A 59 19.32 -39.81 -6.69
CA ASP A 59 20.24 -40.57 -7.51
C ASP A 59 21.23 -41.39 -6.64
N ASP A 60 21.78 -40.77 -5.56
CA ASP A 60 22.61 -41.46 -4.59
C ASP A 60 21.89 -42.63 -3.89
N VAL A 61 20.64 -42.39 -3.43
CA VAL A 61 19.81 -43.41 -2.77
C VAL A 61 19.53 -44.56 -3.73
N GLU A 62 19.18 -44.29 -4.99
CA GLU A 62 18.91 -45.32 -5.99
C GLU A 62 20.17 -46.13 -6.29
N SER A 63 21.34 -45.49 -6.39
CA SER A 63 22.62 -46.18 -6.56
C SER A 63 22.92 -47.11 -5.41
N LEU A 64 22.82 -46.61 -4.16
CA LEU A 64 23.04 -47.42 -2.95
C LEU A 64 22.05 -48.58 -2.83
N GLU A 65 20.78 -48.38 -3.21
CA GLU A 65 19.80 -49.47 -3.24
C GLU A 65 20.17 -50.58 -4.22
N ASN A 66 20.67 -50.19 -5.40
CA ASN A 66 21.11 -51.15 -6.42
C ASN A 66 22.37 -51.92 -5.98
N GLU A 67 23.34 -51.23 -5.37
CA GLU A 67 24.52 -51.86 -4.78
C GLU A 67 24.13 -52.85 -3.67
N LEU A 68 23.25 -52.44 -2.75
CA LEU A 68 22.76 -53.30 -1.68
C LEU A 68 22.05 -54.56 -2.22
N LYS A 69 21.25 -54.40 -3.31
CA LYS A 69 20.60 -55.55 -3.99
C LYS A 69 21.62 -56.49 -4.57
N GLN A 70 22.73 -56.02 -5.16
CA GLN A 70 23.80 -56.83 -5.69
C GLN A 70 24.53 -57.60 -4.57
N VAL A 71 24.92 -56.93 -3.49
CA VAL A 71 25.57 -57.55 -2.34
C VAL A 71 24.68 -58.60 -1.67
N LYS A 72 23.39 -58.33 -1.54
CA LYS A 72 22.41 -59.30 -1.04
C LYS A 72 22.32 -60.55 -1.92
N ARG A 73 22.38 -60.40 -3.25
CA ARG A 73 22.45 -61.58 -4.18
C ARG A 73 23.75 -62.35 -3.98
N GLN A 74 24.90 -61.69 -3.79
CA GLN A 74 26.17 -62.36 -3.48
C GLN A 74 26.09 -63.13 -2.16
N LEU A 75 25.51 -62.53 -1.11
CA LEU A 75 25.28 -63.24 0.17
C LEU A 75 24.41 -64.47 0.01
N MET A 76 23.35 -64.42 -0.83
CA MET A 76 22.53 -65.58 -1.10
C MET A 76 23.31 -66.73 -1.79
N ILE A 77 24.25 -66.37 -2.70
CA ILE A 77 25.09 -67.37 -3.40
C ILE A 77 26.10 -68.02 -2.42
N ILE A 78 26.73 -67.21 -1.58
CA ILE A 78 27.66 -67.67 -0.55
C ILE A 78 26.95 -68.65 0.43
N ASN A 79 25.77 -68.20 0.93
CA ASN A 79 24.99 -68.99 1.86
C ASN A 79 24.54 -70.39 1.25
N LYS A 80 24.33 -70.43 -0.08
CA LYS A 80 23.99 -71.68 -0.78
C LYS A 80 25.21 -72.59 -1.01
N ASN A 81 26.39 -72.02 -1.12
CA ASN A 81 27.62 -72.72 -1.48
C ASN A 81 28.73 -72.49 -0.42
N TYR A 82 28.37 -72.60 0.85
CA TYR A 82 29.24 -72.26 1.98
C TYR A 82 30.60 -73.00 1.92
N ASP A 83 30.60 -74.26 1.43
CA ASP A 83 31.81 -75.07 1.31
C ASP A 83 32.82 -74.58 0.27
N LYS A 84 32.47 -73.60 -0.58
CA LYS A 84 33.30 -73.04 -1.65
C LYS A 84 33.94 -71.72 -1.36
N TYR A 85 33.53 -71.06 -0.31
CA TYR A 85 33.98 -69.69 0.08
C TYR A 85 34.72 -69.76 1.42
N SER A 86 35.72 -68.91 1.57
CA SER A 86 36.40 -68.78 2.84
C SER A 86 35.55 -67.95 3.84
N GLU A 87 35.75 -68.29 5.11
CA GLU A 87 35.08 -67.51 6.21
C GLU A 87 35.37 -66.04 6.15
N GLU A 88 36.58 -65.67 5.74
CA GLU A 88 37.03 -64.28 5.58
C GLU A 88 36.28 -63.53 4.44
N GLU A 89 36.08 -64.20 3.30
CA GLU A 89 35.31 -63.65 2.16
C GLU A 89 33.83 -63.45 2.54
N ALA A 90 33.23 -64.42 3.22
CA ALA A 90 31.88 -64.30 3.70
C ALA A 90 31.71 -63.11 4.67
N LYS A 91 32.62 -62.96 5.61
CA LYS A 91 32.65 -61.85 6.59
C LYS A 91 32.74 -60.50 5.90
N GLN A 92 33.65 -60.30 4.94
CA GLN A 92 33.79 -59.03 4.21
C GLN A 92 32.51 -58.63 3.48
N ILE A 93 31.78 -59.60 2.88
CA ILE A 93 30.55 -59.29 2.18
C ILE A 93 29.39 -58.97 3.16
N TYR A 94 29.37 -59.63 4.35
CA TYR A 94 28.42 -59.23 5.42
C TYR A 94 28.70 -57.84 5.93
N GLU A 95 29.95 -57.49 6.22
CA GLU A 95 30.35 -56.14 6.65
C GLU A 95 29.99 -55.08 5.59
N LYS A 96 30.23 -55.38 4.30
CA LYS A 96 29.82 -54.50 3.19
C LYS A 96 28.31 -54.32 3.13
N ALA A 97 27.53 -55.39 3.31
CA ALA A 97 26.08 -55.30 3.30
C ALA A 97 25.53 -54.44 4.47
N ASP A 98 26.13 -54.59 5.64
CA ASP A 98 25.74 -53.78 6.82
C ASP A 98 26.13 -52.33 6.67
N SER A 99 27.32 -52.01 6.16
CA SER A 99 27.74 -50.63 5.90
C SER A 99 26.82 -49.91 4.89
N LEU A 100 26.50 -50.61 3.76
CA LEU A 100 25.55 -50.09 2.76
C LEU A 100 24.15 -49.88 3.33
N ARG A 101 23.70 -50.78 4.24
CA ARG A 101 22.39 -50.67 4.87
C ARG A 101 22.32 -49.44 5.78
N ILE A 102 23.37 -49.17 6.54
CA ILE A 102 23.47 -48.01 7.42
C ILE A 102 23.52 -46.73 6.58
N GLU A 103 24.36 -46.69 5.56
CA GLU A 103 24.47 -45.53 4.67
C GLU A 103 23.16 -45.22 3.96
N LEU A 104 22.49 -46.24 3.43
CA LEU A 104 21.18 -46.09 2.80
C LEU A 104 20.12 -45.55 3.78
N ALA A 105 20.13 -45.99 5.04
CA ALA A 105 19.21 -45.47 6.06
C ALA A 105 19.43 -43.98 6.33
N ILE A 106 20.71 -43.55 6.44
CA ILE A 106 21.08 -42.17 6.63
C ILE A 106 20.64 -41.32 5.42
N ARG A 107 20.91 -41.77 4.18
CA ARG A 107 20.53 -41.07 2.97
C ARG A 107 19.02 -40.91 2.81
N ARG A 108 18.26 -41.94 3.14
CA ARG A 108 16.78 -41.88 3.13
C ARG A 108 16.22 -40.91 4.15
N GLU A 109 16.82 -40.83 5.33
CA GLU A 109 16.43 -39.81 6.32
C GLU A 109 16.69 -38.41 5.82
N GLN A 110 17.85 -38.18 5.18
CA GLN A 110 18.19 -36.91 4.54
C GLN A 110 17.22 -36.56 3.42
N GLU A 111 16.85 -37.52 2.58
CA GLU A 111 15.85 -37.34 1.51
C GLU A 111 14.49 -36.89 2.09
N GLN A 112 14.00 -37.58 3.11
CA GLN A 112 12.75 -37.19 3.76
C GLN A 112 12.80 -35.78 4.37
N TYR A 113 13.94 -35.41 4.96
CA TYR A 113 14.16 -34.09 5.48
C TYR A 113 14.11 -33.01 4.38
N LEU A 114 14.78 -33.22 3.24
CA LEU A 114 14.78 -32.29 2.11
C LEU A 114 13.40 -32.15 1.49
N ILE A 115 12.63 -33.26 1.35
CA ILE A 115 11.25 -33.21 0.87
C ILE A 115 10.38 -32.34 1.81
N LYS A 116 10.51 -32.55 3.11
CA LYS A 116 9.77 -31.77 4.11
C LYS A 116 10.11 -30.29 4.03
N ARG A 117 11.42 -29.98 3.95
CA ARG A 117 11.91 -28.61 3.83
C ARG A 117 11.41 -27.92 2.55
N ARG A 118 11.41 -28.64 1.41
CA ARG A 118 10.84 -28.14 0.15
C ARG A 118 9.38 -27.74 0.30
N ASN A 119 8.57 -28.61 0.90
CA ASN A 119 7.15 -28.35 1.10
C ASN A 119 6.92 -27.10 1.99
N GLU A 120 7.72 -26.94 3.04
CA GLU A 120 7.67 -25.76 3.89
C GLU A 120 8.01 -24.47 3.12
N LEU A 121 9.05 -24.51 2.29
CA LEU A 121 9.45 -23.37 1.45
C LEU A 121 8.39 -23.03 0.39
N GLU A 122 7.76 -24.03 -0.23
CA GLU A 122 6.66 -23.82 -1.18
C GLU A 122 5.46 -23.12 -0.54
N ILE A 123 5.09 -23.50 0.68
CA ILE A 123 4.02 -22.85 1.44
C ILE A 123 4.40 -21.40 1.74
N ARG A 124 5.60 -21.15 2.26
CA ARG A 124 6.09 -19.81 2.56
C ARG A 124 6.15 -18.92 1.32
N LEU A 125 6.61 -19.45 0.19
CA LEU A 125 6.64 -18.73 -1.08
C LEU A 125 5.23 -18.33 -1.52
N LYS A 126 4.27 -19.23 -1.44
CA LYS A 126 2.87 -18.97 -1.77
C LYS A 126 2.28 -17.86 -0.88
N ASP A 127 2.55 -17.89 0.41
CA ASP A 127 2.06 -16.87 1.35
C ASP A 127 2.71 -15.51 1.09
N SER A 128 4.00 -15.48 0.76
CA SER A 128 4.71 -14.25 0.43
C SER A 128 4.19 -13.62 -0.88
N ILE A 129 3.94 -14.43 -1.91
CA ILE A 129 3.30 -13.98 -3.16
C ILE A 129 1.92 -13.36 -2.87
N ARG A 130 1.11 -14.07 -2.07
CA ARG A 130 -0.23 -13.59 -1.71
C ARG A 130 -0.19 -12.26 -0.95
N THR A 131 0.81 -12.08 -0.10
CA THR A 131 1.02 -10.83 0.66
C THR A 131 1.39 -9.68 -0.28
N ALA A 132 2.32 -9.89 -1.21
CA ALA A 132 2.70 -8.90 -2.22
C ALA A 132 1.50 -8.48 -3.08
N GLU A 133 0.73 -9.45 -3.61
CA GLU A 133 -0.46 -9.17 -4.42
C GLU A 133 -1.53 -8.39 -3.63
N LYS A 134 -1.72 -8.74 -2.35
CA LYS A 134 -2.68 -8.04 -1.50
C LYS A 134 -2.26 -6.59 -1.25
N ALA A 135 -0.98 -6.36 -0.98
CA ALA A 135 -0.43 -5.01 -0.81
C ALA A 135 -0.56 -4.19 -2.10
N ASP A 136 -0.26 -4.75 -3.27
CA ASP A 136 -0.42 -4.08 -4.56
C ASP A 136 -1.87 -3.66 -4.84
N ARG A 137 -2.85 -4.52 -4.52
CA ARG A 137 -4.28 -4.18 -4.63
C ARG A 137 -4.67 -3.04 -3.70
N LEU A 138 -4.19 -3.06 -2.46
CA LEU A 138 -4.46 -1.98 -1.49
C LEU A 138 -3.84 -0.66 -1.95
N ILE A 139 -2.61 -0.66 -2.47
CA ILE A 139 -1.94 0.52 -3.02
C ILE A 139 -2.76 1.11 -4.18
N SER A 140 -3.25 0.25 -5.09
CA SER A 140 -4.10 0.68 -6.20
C SER A 140 -5.40 1.32 -5.72
N ASN A 141 -6.10 0.69 -4.77
CA ASN A 141 -7.35 1.21 -4.21
C ASN A 141 -7.14 2.56 -3.49
N ILE A 142 -6.06 2.69 -2.72
CA ILE A 142 -5.68 3.93 -2.07
C ILE A 142 -5.40 5.02 -3.11
N GLY A 143 -4.71 4.68 -4.20
CA GLY A 143 -4.43 5.62 -5.29
C GLY A 143 -5.71 6.18 -5.92
N ILE A 144 -6.70 5.32 -6.19
CA ILE A 144 -8.01 5.73 -6.71
C ILE A 144 -8.75 6.62 -5.71
N SER A 145 -8.79 6.20 -4.44
CA SER A 145 -9.47 6.98 -3.39
C SER A 145 -8.85 8.36 -3.17
N LEU A 146 -7.52 8.47 -3.20
CA LEU A 146 -6.82 9.76 -3.13
C LEU A 146 -7.14 10.66 -4.33
N SER A 147 -7.18 10.08 -5.53
CA SER A 147 -7.51 10.83 -6.75
C SER A 147 -8.93 11.41 -6.68
N CYS A 148 -9.92 10.62 -6.26
CA CYS A 148 -11.29 11.08 -6.04
C CYS A 148 -11.34 12.19 -4.98
N LEU A 149 -10.72 11.95 -3.82
CA LEU A 149 -10.71 12.90 -2.71
C LEU A 149 -10.08 14.24 -3.09
N THR A 150 -8.98 14.21 -3.83
CA THR A 150 -8.31 15.42 -4.32
C THR A 150 -9.16 16.16 -5.34
N GLY A 151 -9.85 15.45 -6.24
CA GLY A 151 -10.77 16.05 -7.22
C GLY A 151 -11.98 16.70 -6.55
N ASP A 152 -12.64 16.01 -5.64
CA ASP A 152 -13.81 16.51 -4.91
C ASP A 152 -13.45 17.76 -4.08
N LEU A 153 -12.26 17.77 -3.45
CA LEU A 153 -11.78 18.91 -2.68
C LEU A 153 -11.49 20.12 -3.53
N GLN A 154 -10.92 19.94 -4.70
CA GLN A 154 -10.67 21.03 -5.63
C GLN A 154 -11.99 21.65 -6.07
N GLN A 155 -13.02 20.85 -6.30
CA GLN A 155 -14.36 21.33 -6.63
C GLN A 155 -15.01 22.09 -5.47
N VAL A 156 -14.91 21.58 -4.24
CA VAL A 156 -15.39 22.27 -3.03
C VAL A 156 -14.66 23.60 -2.83
N SER A 157 -13.34 23.64 -3.02
CA SER A 157 -12.55 24.87 -2.91
C SER A 157 -13.03 25.95 -3.88
N LEU A 158 -13.26 25.59 -5.16
CA LEU A 158 -13.80 26.51 -6.18
C LEU A 158 -15.20 27.03 -5.82
N GLN A 159 -16.07 26.17 -5.31
CA GLN A 159 -17.41 26.58 -4.86
C GLN A 159 -17.35 27.53 -3.67
N LEU A 160 -16.40 27.32 -2.75
CA LEU A 160 -16.21 28.21 -1.60
C LEU A 160 -15.66 29.57 -2.01
N GLU A 161 -14.75 29.64 -2.98
CA GLU A 161 -14.27 30.89 -3.55
C GLU A 161 -15.40 31.71 -4.22
N ASP A 162 -16.25 31.04 -5.01
CA ASP A 162 -17.43 31.66 -5.65
C ASP A 162 -18.41 32.20 -4.59
N LEU A 163 -18.70 31.42 -3.55
CA LEU A 163 -19.55 31.87 -2.44
C LEU A 163 -18.95 33.10 -1.69
N GLN A 164 -17.64 33.11 -1.46
CA GLN A 164 -16.98 34.26 -0.84
C GLN A 164 -17.05 35.50 -1.72
N GLN A 165 -16.85 35.37 -3.04
CA GLN A 165 -16.98 36.49 -3.97
C GLN A 165 -18.40 37.05 -4.01
N ARG A 166 -19.42 36.15 -4.03
CA ARG A 166 -20.84 36.57 -3.96
C ARG A 166 -21.17 37.30 -2.65
N GLN A 167 -20.65 36.84 -1.51
CA GLN A 167 -20.82 37.52 -0.24
C GLN A 167 -20.18 38.91 -0.23
N LEU A 168 -18.95 39.04 -0.73
CA LEU A 168 -18.27 40.32 -0.84
C LEU A 168 -19.00 41.27 -1.77
N MET A 169 -19.55 40.76 -2.88
CA MET A 169 -20.34 41.56 -3.81
C MET A 169 -21.65 42.01 -3.16
N GLY A 170 -22.33 41.13 -2.43
CA GLY A 170 -23.53 41.47 -1.65
C GLY A 170 -23.27 42.55 -0.62
N LEU A 171 -22.18 42.49 0.12
CA LEU A 171 -21.79 43.55 1.07
C LEU A 171 -21.50 44.88 0.39
N LYS A 172 -20.84 44.84 -0.79
CA LYS A 172 -20.58 46.06 -1.59
C LYS A 172 -21.90 46.69 -2.09
N ILE A 173 -22.84 45.88 -2.55
CA ILE A 173 -24.17 46.34 -2.99
C ILE A 173 -24.93 47.00 -1.82
N ILE A 174 -24.97 46.35 -0.65
CA ILE A 174 -25.63 46.89 0.55
C ILE A 174 -24.99 48.22 0.94
N LYS A 175 -23.66 48.32 0.92
CA LYS A 175 -22.94 49.55 1.22
C LYS A 175 -23.26 50.65 0.21
N ALA A 176 -23.24 50.34 -1.08
CA ALA A 176 -23.60 51.31 -2.14
C ALA A 176 -25.05 51.76 -2.03
N GLN A 177 -25.99 50.88 -1.70
CA GLN A 177 -27.38 51.24 -1.44
C GLN A 177 -27.54 52.19 -0.24
N GLU A 178 -26.78 51.93 0.83
CA GLU A 178 -26.82 52.79 2.01
C GLU A 178 -26.19 54.19 1.73
N GLU A 179 -25.09 54.24 0.98
CA GLU A 179 -24.46 55.50 0.53
C GLU A 179 -25.42 56.25 -0.38
N GLU A 180 -26.11 55.62 -1.30
CA GLU A 180 -27.12 56.24 -2.15
C GLU A 180 -28.33 56.73 -1.34
N ARG A 181 -28.80 55.93 -0.38
CA ARG A 181 -29.90 56.35 0.53
C ARG A 181 -29.55 57.60 1.32
N GLN A 182 -28.30 57.66 1.81
CA GLN A 182 -27.81 58.86 2.52
C GLN A 182 -27.63 60.06 1.59
N ARG A 183 -27.26 59.86 0.33
CA ARG A 183 -27.18 60.90 -0.68
C ARG A 183 -28.58 61.47 -0.99
N VAL A 184 -29.52 60.58 -1.29
CA VAL A 184 -30.93 60.98 -1.54
C VAL A 184 -31.54 61.70 -0.34
N ALA A 185 -31.28 61.22 0.88
CA ALA A 185 -31.75 61.86 2.09
C ALA A 185 -31.20 63.32 2.25
N ARG A 186 -29.93 63.56 1.90
CA ARG A 186 -29.33 64.92 1.86
C ARG A 186 -29.94 65.78 0.77
N ASP A 187 -30.11 65.23 -0.45
CA ASP A 187 -30.71 65.98 -1.56
C ASP A 187 -32.16 66.37 -1.28
N ILE A 188 -32.94 65.55 -0.58
CA ILE A 188 -34.29 65.86 -0.12
C ILE A 188 -34.31 66.92 0.98
N HIS A 189 -33.29 66.86 1.86
CA HIS A 189 -33.20 67.86 2.95
C HIS A 189 -32.72 69.22 2.43
N ASP A 190 -31.69 69.24 1.60
CA ASP A 190 -31.01 70.47 1.17
C ASP A 190 -31.73 71.15 -0.01
N GLY A 191 -32.44 70.40 -0.86
CA GLY A 191 -33.19 70.95 -1.96
C GLY A 191 -34.29 71.91 -1.57
N PRO A 192 -35.19 71.56 -0.65
CA PRO A 192 -36.19 72.58 -0.13
C PRO A 192 -35.58 73.71 0.63
N ALA A 193 -34.52 73.48 1.44
CA ALA A 193 -33.82 74.49 2.17
C ALA A 193 -33.18 75.52 1.22
N GLN A 194 -32.58 75.13 0.12
CA GLN A 194 -32.01 75.98 -0.90
C GLN A 194 -33.10 76.78 -1.65
N LEU A 195 -34.25 76.12 -1.96
CA LEU A 195 -35.39 76.84 -2.55
C LEU A 195 -35.94 77.89 -1.63
N MET A 196 -36.09 77.59 -0.36
CA MET A 196 -36.55 78.58 0.65
C MET A 196 -35.58 79.74 0.79
N SER A 197 -34.26 79.49 0.88
CA SER A 197 -33.25 80.55 0.91
C SER A 197 -33.27 81.40 -0.34
N ASN A 198 -33.44 80.84 -1.53
CA ASN A 198 -33.58 81.56 -2.77
C ASN A 198 -34.86 82.45 -2.80
N ILE A 199 -35.97 81.95 -2.26
CA ILE A 199 -37.22 82.75 -2.14
C ILE A 199 -37.05 83.90 -1.18
N VAL A 200 -36.44 83.72 0.00
CA VAL A 200 -36.15 84.74 0.95
C VAL A 200 -35.22 85.82 0.34
N LEU A 201 -34.16 85.39 -0.35
CA LEU A 201 -33.24 86.34 -1.00
C LEU A 201 -33.92 87.14 -2.10
N LYS A 202 -34.77 86.56 -2.87
CA LYS A 202 -35.58 87.22 -3.89
C LYS A 202 -36.58 88.22 -3.26
N ALA A 203 -37.23 87.85 -2.15
CA ALA A 203 -38.12 88.72 -1.39
C ALA A 203 -37.38 89.95 -0.81
N GLU A 204 -36.20 89.75 -0.22
CA GLU A 204 -35.34 90.81 0.26
C GLU A 204 -34.89 91.79 -0.85
N ILE A 205 -34.59 91.26 -2.05
CA ILE A 205 -34.24 92.12 -3.20
C ILE A 205 -35.44 92.93 -3.66
N CYS A 206 -36.63 92.31 -3.70
CA CYS A 206 -37.85 93.05 -4.05
C CYS A 206 -38.16 94.17 -3.02
N ASP A 207 -37.99 93.89 -1.73
CA ASP A 207 -38.24 94.87 -0.66
C ASP A 207 -37.26 96.06 -0.70
N ARG A 208 -36.07 95.87 -1.25
CA ARG A 208 -35.09 96.96 -1.44
C ARG A 208 -35.25 97.75 -2.73
N LEU A 209 -36.06 97.32 -3.66
CA LEU A 209 -36.29 97.92 -4.96
C LEU A 209 -37.61 98.73 -5.01
N VAL A 210 -38.42 98.69 -3.91
CA VAL A 210 -39.58 99.53 -3.64
C VAL A 210 -39.20 100.69 -2.70
#